data_8d164823e36e92334a7da46c916972a1
#
_entry.id   8d164823e36e92334a7da46c916972a1
#
_cell.length_a   1.000
_cell.length_b   1.000
_cell.length_c   1.000
_cell.angle_alpha   90.00
_cell.angle_beta   90.00
_cell.angle_gamma   90.00
#
_symmetry.space_group_name_H-M   'P 1'
#
loop_
_entity.id
_entity.type
_entity.pdbx_description
1 polymer ?
#
loop_
_entity_poly.entity_id
_entity_poly.type
_entity_poly.pdbx_seq_one_letter_code
_entity_poly.pdbx_strand_id
1 'polypeptide(L)'
;MDLVKLNVGGHIYWTTKDTLTSKGPNMLSAMVQHPNPAKLIDGALFIDRDPEIFRWLLLYFRGSSILPLRTSIDLWLLREEAEFFAVEGLLCRIQHILCPSYKKNDNVMIRGTKCTILTVDKNGYIVTRQNQRLNISSAENVEPASIETGDVVMAW
;
A
#
# COMPACT_ATOMS: atom_id res chain seq x y z
N MET A 1 14.68 -14.76 -20.37
CA MET A 1 14.16 -14.54 -18.99
C MET A 1 15.35 -14.26 -18.10
N ASP A 2 15.55 -13.01 -17.72
CA ASP A 2 16.75 -12.61 -16.95
C ASP A 2 16.44 -12.75 -15.47
N LEU A 3 16.97 -13.84 -14.86
CA LEU A 3 16.84 -14.08 -13.43
C LEU A 3 17.70 -13.09 -12.64
N VAL A 4 17.12 -12.54 -11.60
CA VAL A 4 17.78 -11.64 -10.66
C VAL A 4 17.75 -12.24 -9.26
N LYS A 5 18.92 -12.25 -8.62
CA LYS A 5 19.08 -12.66 -7.23
C LYS A 5 19.23 -11.42 -6.36
N LEU A 6 18.36 -11.25 -5.40
CA LEU A 6 18.37 -10.16 -4.43
C LEU A 6 18.67 -10.73 -3.05
N ASN A 7 19.57 -10.08 -2.32
CA ASN A 7 19.81 -10.34 -0.91
C ASN A 7 19.28 -9.14 -0.11
N VAL A 8 18.13 -9.31 0.52
CA VAL A 8 17.47 -8.26 1.30
C VAL A 8 17.63 -8.58 2.78
N GLY A 9 18.43 -7.80 3.49
CA GLY A 9 18.69 -8.01 4.91
C GLY A 9 19.16 -9.42 5.27
N GLY A 10 19.91 -10.07 4.36
CA GLY A 10 20.35 -11.47 4.52
C GLY A 10 19.40 -12.53 3.94
N HIS A 11 18.20 -12.16 3.54
CA HIS A 11 17.22 -13.06 2.90
C HIS A 11 17.37 -13.07 1.38
N ILE A 12 17.40 -14.24 0.77
CA ILE A 12 17.56 -14.38 -0.68
C ILE A 12 16.21 -14.45 -1.37
N TYR A 13 15.98 -13.54 -2.31
CA TYR A 13 14.82 -13.55 -3.20
C TYR A 13 15.24 -13.76 -4.64
N TRP A 14 14.50 -14.60 -5.35
CA TRP A 14 14.62 -14.77 -6.79
C TRP A 14 13.45 -14.13 -7.50
N THR A 15 13.75 -13.37 -8.53
CA THR A 15 12.77 -12.71 -9.37
C THR A 15 13.30 -12.56 -10.79
N THR A 16 12.61 -11.82 -11.65
CA THR A 16 13.08 -11.52 -12.99
C THR A 16 13.22 -10.01 -13.17
N LYS A 17 14.07 -9.61 -14.11
CA LYS A 17 14.21 -8.22 -14.53
C LYS A 17 12.86 -7.65 -14.98
N ASP A 18 12.10 -8.42 -15.77
CA ASP A 18 10.77 -8.03 -16.25
C ASP A 18 9.81 -7.75 -15.10
N THR A 19 9.83 -8.58 -14.05
CA THR A 19 9.00 -8.35 -12.86
C THR A 19 9.32 -7.00 -12.21
N LEU A 20 10.59 -6.69 -11.99
CA LEU A 20 11.01 -5.46 -11.31
C LEU A 20 10.80 -4.18 -12.15
N THR A 21 10.69 -4.32 -13.46
CA THR A 21 10.43 -3.21 -14.39
C THR A 21 8.94 -3.06 -14.75
N SER A 22 8.09 -4.03 -14.38
CA SER A 22 6.68 -4.12 -14.81
C SER A 22 5.80 -2.96 -14.31
N LYS A 23 6.20 -2.28 -13.25
CA LYS A 23 5.41 -1.20 -12.61
C LYS A 23 5.92 0.21 -12.91
N GLY A 24 6.68 0.36 -13.99
CA GLY A 24 7.29 1.64 -14.37
C GLY A 24 8.62 1.92 -13.67
N PRO A 25 9.15 3.13 -13.85
CA PRO A 25 10.43 3.53 -13.26
C PRO A 25 10.37 3.45 -11.73
N ASN A 26 11.35 2.80 -11.15
CA ASN A 26 11.53 2.68 -9.70
C ASN A 26 13.00 2.35 -9.40
N MET A 27 13.39 2.42 -8.12
CA MET A 27 14.79 2.19 -7.73
C MET A 27 15.26 0.77 -8.09
N LEU A 28 14.42 -0.25 -7.89
CA LEU A 28 14.78 -1.64 -8.22
C LEU A 28 14.98 -1.83 -9.72
N SER A 29 14.14 -1.20 -10.55
CA SER A 29 14.29 -1.23 -12.01
C SER A 29 15.61 -0.60 -12.45
N ALA A 30 16.01 0.52 -11.86
CA ALA A 30 17.28 1.17 -12.12
C ALA A 30 18.48 0.31 -11.70
N MET A 31 18.40 -0.30 -10.50
CA MET A 31 19.46 -1.17 -9.96
C MET A 31 19.71 -2.41 -10.83
N VAL A 32 18.66 -3.01 -11.42
CA VAL A 32 18.82 -4.20 -12.27
C VAL A 32 19.17 -3.86 -13.73
N GLN A 33 18.85 -2.66 -14.17
CA GLN A 33 19.27 -2.16 -15.50
C GLN A 33 20.73 -1.73 -15.51
N HIS A 34 21.19 -1.13 -14.39
CA HIS A 34 22.55 -0.61 -14.24
C HIS A 34 23.16 -1.16 -12.94
N PRO A 35 23.49 -2.48 -12.88
CA PRO A 35 24.02 -3.09 -11.68
C PRO A 35 25.37 -2.47 -11.30
N ASN A 36 25.48 -1.99 -10.08
CA ASN A 36 26.75 -1.56 -9.53
C ASN A 36 27.50 -2.78 -8.97
N PRO A 37 28.67 -3.15 -9.51
CA PRO A 37 29.43 -4.31 -9.02
C PRO A 37 29.76 -4.27 -7.54
N ALA A 38 29.94 -3.08 -6.96
CA ALA A 38 30.22 -2.92 -5.53
C ALA A 38 29.05 -3.32 -4.60
N LYS A 39 27.85 -3.46 -5.15
CA LYS A 39 26.65 -3.92 -4.42
C LYS A 39 26.33 -5.40 -4.65
N LEU A 40 27.17 -6.11 -5.41
CA LEU A 40 26.99 -7.53 -5.66
C LEU A 40 27.78 -8.33 -4.63
N ILE A 41 27.08 -9.15 -3.84
CA ILE A 41 27.65 -10.10 -2.89
C ILE A 41 27.22 -11.49 -3.34
N ASP A 42 28.15 -12.36 -3.69
CA ASP A 42 27.90 -13.72 -4.18
C ASP A 42 26.88 -13.76 -5.35
N GLY A 43 26.99 -12.80 -6.26
CA GLY A 43 26.11 -12.68 -7.40
C GLY A 43 24.69 -12.20 -7.06
N ALA A 44 24.44 -11.81 -5.82
CA ALA A 44 23.19 -11.20 -5.38
C ALA A 44 23.34 -9.69 -5.20
N LEU A 45 22.35 -8.94 -5.61
CA LEU A 45 22.27 -7.51 -5.34
C LEU A 45 21.88 -7.33 -3.87
N PHE A 46 22.78 -6.77 -3.07
CA PHE A 46 22.52 -6.54 -1.65
C PHE A 46 21.67 -5.29 -1.43
N ILE A 47 20.65 -5.43 -0.59
CA ILE A 47 19.70 -4.39 -0.20
C ILE A 47 19.57 -4.44 1.33
N ASP A 48 19.98 -3.39 2.00
CA ASP A 48 19.90 -3.29 3.46
C ASP A 48 18.53 -2.77 3.89
N ARG A 49 17.54 -3.65 3.79
CA ARG A 49 16.14 -3.38 4.17
C ARG A 49 15.51 -4.61 4.82
N ASP A 50 14.34 -4.41 5.45
CA ASP A 50 13.59 -5.49 6.09
C ASP A 50 13.07 -6.50 5.06
N PRO A 51 13.44 -7.80 5.16
CA PRO A 51 13.02 -8.80 4.19
C PRO A 51 11.52 -9.11 4.26
N GLU A 52 10.90 -9.08 5.43
CA GLU A 52 9.48 -9.40 5.59
C GLU A 52 8.59 -8.36 4.90
N ILE A 53 8.93 -7.08 5.06
CA ILE A 53 8.20 -6.01 4.40
C ILE A 53 8.49 -5.99 2.89
N PHE A 54 9.75 -6.22 2.50
CA PHE A 54 10.14 -6.34 1.09
C PHE A 54 9.38 -7.46 0.36
N ARG A 55 9.04 -8.54 1.03
CA ARG A 55 8.21 -9.62 0.47
C ARG A 55 6.88 -9.10 -0.07
N TRP A 56 6.22 -8.17 0.64
CA TRP A 56 4.97 -7.57 0.18
C TRP A 56 5.16 -6.67 -1.03
N LEU A 57 6.25 -5.90 -1.03
CA LEU A 57 6.65 -5.10 -2.19
C LEU A 57 6.86 -6.00 -3.43
N LEU A 58 7.56 -7.11 -3.27
CA LEU A 58 7.81 -8.07 -4.35
C LEU A 58 6.51 -8.74 -4.85
N LEU A 59 5.57 -9.04 -3.96
CA LEU A 59 4.24 -9.54 -4.34
C LEU A 59 3.48 -8.53 -5.19
N TYR A 60 3.57 -7.25 -4.87
CA TYR A 60 2.98 -6.19 -5.70
C TYR A 60 3.58 -6.17 -7.11
N PHE A 61 4.92 -6.28 -7.24
CA PHE A 61 5.58 -6.38 -8.56
C PHE A 61 5.12 -7.62 -9.35
N ARG A 62 4.86 -8.72 -8.67
CA ARG A 62 4.33 -9.96 -9.26
C ARG A 62 2.84 -9.89 -9.64
N GLY A 63 2.21 -8.73 -9.44
CA GLY A 63 0.81 -8.50 -9.81
C GLY A 63 -0.21 -8.90 -8.75
N SER A 64 0.22 -9.18 -7.52
CA SER A 64 -0.73 -9.46 -6.43
C SER A 64 -1.61 -8.24 -6.16
N SER A 65 -2.92 -8.49 -6.03
CA SER A 65 -3.89 -7.49 -5.55
C SER A 65 -3.97 -7.43 -4.03
N ILE A 66 -3.41 -8.41 -3.33
CA ILE A 66 -3.49 -8.54 -1.88
C ILE A 66 -2.38 -7.70 -1.24
N LEU A 67 -2.76 -6.81 -0.35
CA LEU A 67 -1.86 -6.11 0.56
C LEU A 67 -1.96 -6.70 1.97
N PRO A 68 -0.93 -6.53 2.83
CA PRO A 68 -1.00 -6.99 4.21
C PRO A 68 -2.00 -6.15 4.99
N LEU A 69 -3.24 -6.62 5.08
CA LEU A 69 -4.32 -5.93 5.82
C LEU A 69 -4.38 -6.35 7.30
N ARG A 70 -3.37 -7.04 7.80
CA ARG A 70 -3.39 -7.58 9.17
C ARG A 70 -3.34 -6.51 10.24
N THR A 71 -2.55 -5.45 10.01
CA THR A 71 -2.48 -4.30 10.91
C THR A 71 -2.21 -3.01 10.13
N SER A 72 -2.62 -1.87 10.69
CA SER A 72 -2.24 -0.56 10.14
C SER A 72 -0.71 -0.35 10.16
N ILE A 73 0.01 -0.97 11.11
CA ILE A 73 1.47 -0.91 11.23
C ILE A 73 2.12 -1.51 9.99
N ASP A 74 1.65 -2.67 9.51
CA ASP A 74 2.20 -3.32 8.31
C ASP A 74 2.06 -2.45 7.06
N LEU A 75 0.94 -1.72 6.95
CA LEU A 75 0.73 -0.79 5.83
C LEU A 75 1.62 0.44 5.91
N TRP A 76 1.88 0.97 7.11
CA TRP A 76 2.81 2.08 7.28
C TRP A 76 4.24 1.69 6.95
N LEU A 77 4.70 0.52 7.40
CA LEU A 77 6.02 -0.01 7.06
C LEU A 77 6.14 -0.27 5.55
N LEU A 78 5.11 -0.85 4.94
CA LEU A 78 5.09 -1.05 3.48
C LEU A 78 5.08 0.26 2.71
N ARG A 79 4.43 1.31 3.24
CA ARG A 79 4.48 2.66 2.67
C ARG A 79 5.90 3.22 2.67
N GLU A 80 6.64 3.08 3.79
CA GLU A 80 8.04 3.50 3.88
C GLU A 80 8.93 2.75 2.87
N GLU A 81 8.74 1.46 2.69
CA GLU A 81 9.45 0.68 1.67
C GLU A 81 9.10 1.15 0.25
N ALA A 82 7.80 1.37 -0.03
CA ALA A 82 7.35 1.84 -1.33
C ALA A 82 7.91 3.23 -1.67
N GLU A 83 8.03 4.09 -0.67
CA GLU A 83 8.64 5.41 -0.78
C GLU A 83 10.15 5.31 -1.04
N PHE A 84 10.86 4.48 -0.28
CA PHE A 84 12.28 4.23 -0.45
C PHE A 84 12.63 3.72 -1.85
N PHE A 85 11.84 2.78 -2.38
CA PHE A 85 12.05 2.24 -3.72
C PHE A 85 11.40 3.06 -4.83
N ALA A 86 10.75 4.19 -4.51
CA ALA A 86 10.02 5.05 -5.46
C ALA A 86 8.95 4.29 -6.28
N VAL A 87 8.13 3.47 -5.61
CA VAL A 87 7.07 2.69 -6.25
C VAL A 87 5.75 3.44 -6.15
N GLU A 88 5.57 4.43 -7.02
CA GLU A 88 4.44 5.37 -7.01
C GLU A 88 3.06 4.68 -7.01
N GLY A 89 2.88 3.65 -7.84
CA GLY A 89 1.60 2.94 -7.93
C GLY A 89 1.21 2.24 -6.62
N LEU A 90 2.21 1.74 -5.86
CA LEU A 90 1.97 1.15 -4.55
C LEU A 90 1.71 2.23 -3.49
N LEU A 91 2.43 3.34 -3.53
CA LEU A 91 2.20 4.50 -2.66
C LEU A 91 0.77 5.01 -2.78
N CYS A 92 0.30 5.28 -4.00
CA CYS A 92 -1.08 5.72 -4.24
C CYS A 92 -2.10 4.73 -3.67
N ARG A 93 -1.85 3.43 -3.84
CA ARG A 93 -2.73 2.37 -3.37
C ARG A 93 -2.79 2.29 -1.84
N ILE A 94 -1.63 2.35 -1.17
CA ILE A 94 -1.56 2.36 0.29
C ILE A 94 -2.21 3.63 0.85
N GLN A 95 -1.94 4.78 0.25
CA GLN A 95 -2.53 6.05 0.65
C GLN A 95 -4.06 6.00 0.59
N HIS A 96 -4.62 5.36 -0.42
CA HIS A 96 -6.07 5.21 -0.56
C HIS A 96 -6.68 4.33 0.54
N ILE A 97 -5.92 3.36 1.05
CA ILE A 97 -6.34 2.49 2.16
C ILE A 97 -6.20 3.20 3.51
N LEU A 98 -5.05 3.87 3.73
CA LEU A 98 -4.78 4.56 5.00
C LEU A 98 -5.61 5.85 5.18
N CYS A 99 -5.84 6.57 4.08
CA CYS A 99 -6.59 7.81 4.06
C CYS A 99 -7.58 7.80 2.89
N PRO A 100 -8.65 7.02 2.97
CA PRO A 100 -9.64 6.97 1.90
C PRO A 100 -10.26 8.34 1.70
N SER A 101 -10.34 8.77 0.43
CA SER A 101 -11.01 10.02 0.05
C SER A 101 -12.51 9.80 0.06
N TYR A 102 -13.14 9.98 1.18
CA TYR A 102 -14.60 9.89 1.28
C TYR A 102 -15.27 11.06 0.58
N LYS A 103 -16.41 10.77 -0.02
CA LYS A 103 -17.29 11.76 -0.67
C LYS A 103 -18.59 11.90 0.08
N LYS A 104 -19.32 12.98 -0.22
CA LYS A 104 -20.69 13.14 0.25
C LYS A 104 -21.53 11.91 -0.13
N ASN A 105 -22.34 11.45 0.81
CA ASN A 105 -23.20 10.25 0.73
C ASN A 105 -22.48 8.90 0.85
N ASP A 106 -21.17 8.85 1.04
CA ASP A 106 -20.51 7.59 1.36
C ASP A 106 -20.93 7.08 2.74
N ASN A 107 -21.12 5.78 2.85
CA ASN A 107 -21.37 5.12 4.12
C ASN A 107 -20.05 4.69 4.76
N VAL A 108 -19.89 5.00 6.02
CA VAL A 108 -18.69 4.67 6.80
C VAL A 108 -19.09 4.09 8.15
N MET A 109 -18.19 3.33 8.73
CA MET A 109 -18.32 2.85 10.11
C MET A 109 -17.50 3.75 11.03
N ILE A 110 -18.10 4.21 12.11
CA ILE A 110 -17.43 5.00 13.13
C ILE A 110 -17.71 4.34 14.47
N ARG A 111 -16.66 3.77 15.07
CA ARG A 111 -16.77 3.04 16.33
C ARG A 111 -17.91 2.00 16.34
N GLY A 112 -17.96 1.21 15.26
CA GLY A 112 -18.97 0.16 15.08
C GLY A 112 -20.38 0.66 14.74
N THR A 113 -20.55 1.93 14.40
CA THR A 113 -21.86 2.49 14.00
C THR A 113 -21.81 2.97 12.55
N LYS A 114 -22.80 2.56 11.74
CA LYS A 114 -22.96 3.01 10.36
C LYS A 114 -23.34 4.48 10.33
N CYS A 115 -22.57 5.28 9.61
CA CYS A 115 -22.77 6.71 9.45
C CYS A 115 -22.73 7.06 7.96
N THR A 116 -23.35 8.17 7.57
CA THR A 116 -23.29 8.68 6.20
C THR A 116 -22.58 10.02 6.18
N ILE A 117 -21.66 10.22 5.25
CA ILE A 117 -20.92 11.47 5.09
C ILE A 117 -21.85 12.53 4.49
N LEU A 118 -22.06 13.63 5.20
CA LEU A 118 -22.85 14.78 4.73
C LEU A 118 -22.01 15.74 3.92
N THR A 119 -20.77 15.99 4.36
CA THR A 119 -19.84 16.87 3.68
C THR A 119 -18.41 16.56 4.13
N VAL A 120 -17.46 16.97 3.30
CA VAL A 120 -16.02 16.84 3.56
C VAL A 120 -15.42 18.24 3.47
N ASP A 121 -14.68 18.66 4.47
CA ASP A 121 -13.96 19.92 4.48
C ASP A 121 -12.46 19.72 4.66
N LYS A 122 -11.69 20.81 4.74
CA LYS A 122 -10.24 20.76 4.91
C LYS A 122 -9.79 20.17 6.26
N ASN A 123 -10.69 20.14 7.25
CA ASN A 123 -10.39 19.73 8.62
C ASN A 123 -10.96 18.35 8.97
N GLY A 124 -11.76 17.74 8.07
CA GLY A 124 -12.33 16.42 8.32
C GLY A 124 -13.66 16.17 7.65
N TYR A 125 -14.43 15.26 8.25
CA TYR A 125 -15.71 14.81 7.74
C TYR A 125 -16.84 15.25 8.67
N ILE A 126 -17.93 15.75 8.09
CA ILE A 126 -19.19 15.91 8.81
C ILE A 126 -20.05 14.72 8.44
N VAL A 127 -20.41 13.93 9.44
CA VAL A 127 -21.21 12.72 9.26
C VAL A 127 -22.54 12.83 9.99
N THR A 128 -23.54 12.08 9.54
CA THR A 128 -24.79 11.90 10.25
C THR A 128 -24.84 10.51 10.88
N ARG A 129 -25.22 10.46 12.14
CA ARG A 129 -25.51 9.26 12.88
C ARG A 129 -26.89 9.44 13.50
N GLN A 130 -27.86 8.62 13.14
CA GLN A 130 -29.22 8.72 13.70
C GLN A 130 -29.74 10.16 13.76
N ASN A 131 -29.57 10.92 12.64
CA ASN A 131 -29.90 12.33 12.51
C ASN A 131 -29.07 13.33 13.35
N GLN A 132 -28.02 12.91 14.02
CA GLN A 132 -27.10 13.82 14.70
C GLN A 132 -25.89 14.12 13.80
N ARG A 133 -25.52 15.41 13.69
CA ARG A 133 -24.29 15.83 13.02
C ARG A 133 -23.08 15.65 13.94
N LEU A 134 -22.03 15.01 13.45
CA LEU A 134 -20.76 14.85 14.14
C LEU A 134 -19.63 15.35 13.27
N ASN A 135 -18.71 16.10 13.86
CA ASN A 135 -17.46 16.50 13.22
C ASN A 135 -16.38 15.49 13.61
N ILE A 136 -15.67 14.95 12.62
CA ILE A 136 -14.58 13.98 12.83
C ILE A 136 -13.36 14.49 12.07
N SER A 137 -12.24 14.62 12.77
CA SER A 137 -10.97 14.93 12.12
C SER A 137 -10.54 13.80 11.19
N SER A 138 -9.90 14.13 10.07
CA SER A 138 -9.66 13.25 8.94
C SER A 138 -8.82 12.00 9.22
N ALA A 139 -8.24 11.87 10.41
CA ALA A 139 -7.32 10.79 10.76
C ALA A 139 -7.83 9.86 11.88
N GLU A 140 -8.91 10.20 12.57
CA GLU A 140 -9.29 9.45 13.76
C GLU A 140 -10.57 8.62 13.54
N ASN A 141 -10.42 7.29 13.56
CA ASN A 141 -11.50 6.31 13.76
C ASN A 141 -12.58 6.20 12.68
N VAL A 142 -12.26 6.54 11.42
CA VAL A 142 -13.17 6.33 10.29
C VAL A 142 -12.73 5.06 9.55
N GLU A 143 -13.58 4.05 9.55
CA GLU A 143 -13.39 2.82 8.79
C GLU A 143 -14.41 2.74 7.65
N PRO A 144 -14.06 2.19 6.48
CA PRO A 144 -15.05 1.91 5.46
C PRO A 144 -16.13 0.99 6.02
N ALA A 145 -17.38 1.23 5.68
CA ALA A 145 -18.47 0.33 6.09
C ALA A 145 -18.16 -1.09 5.58
N SER A 146 -18.20 -2.07 6.46
CA SER A 146 -18.06 -3.47 6.06
C SER A 146 -19.13 -3.79 5.01
N ILE A 147 -18.69 -4.43 3.92
CA ILE A 147 -19.52 -4.83 2.80
C ILE A 147 -20.54 -5.83 3.32
N GLU A 148 -21.80 -5.45 3.38
CA GLU A 148 -22.90 -6.41 3.56
C GLU A 148 -23.10 -7.16 2.24
N THR A 149 -23.48 -8.43 2.33
CA THR A 149 -23.73 -9.32 1.18
C THR A 149 -24.72 -8.65 0.22
N GLY A 150 -24.22 -8.08 -0.87
CA GLY A 150 -24.99 -7.35 -1.88
C GLY A 150 -24.28 -6.12 -2.43
N ASP A 151 -23.28 -5.61 -1.74
CA ASP A 151 -22.48 -4.49 -2.23
C ASP A 151 -21.44 -4.99 -3.23
N VAL A 152 -21.38 -4.32 -4.37
CA VAL A 152 -20.42 -4.64 -5.44
C VAL A 152 -19.02 -4.41 -4.91
N VAL A 153 -18.27 -5.50 -4.73
CA VAL A 153 -16.83 -5.43 -4.50
C VAL A 153 -16.20 -4.85 -5.76
N MET A 154 -15.80 -3.60 -5.73
CA MET A 154 -14.98 -3.05 -6.79
C MET A 154 -13.62 -3.76 -6.73
N ALA A 155 -13.46 -4.77 -7.58
CA ALA A 155 -12.16 -5.38 -7.85
C ALA A 155 -11.29 -4.32 -8.53
N TRP A 156 -10.17 -4.03 -7.93
CA TRP A 156 -9.11 -3.14 -8.43
C TRP A 156 -8.20 -3.87 -9.41
#